data_a6d04bd38edd5c4165acfb6dcc814ca5
#
_entry.id   a6d04bd38edd5c4165acfb6dcc814ca5
#
_cell.length_a   1.000
_cell.length_b   1.000
_cell.length_c   1.000
_cell.angle_alpha   90.00
_cell.angle_beta   90.00
_cell.angle_gamma   90.00
#
_symmetry.space_group_name_H-M   'P 1'
#
loop_
_entity.id
_entity.type
_entity.pdbx_description
1 polymer ?
#
loop_
_entity_poly.entity_id
_entity_poly.type
_entity_poly.pdbx_seq_one_letter_code
_entity_poly.pdbx_strand_id
1 'polypeptide(L)'
;MKAFSLALTLLLALAVNCSVTAQEEQSATKSFEQLQKLNRFYRYLDATYVDQVDMEPLVEDAIRSMLEDLDPHSVYLDKEEMQAERESFDGEFSGIGIEYNIMNDSIIVINTVVKGPAESVGMQPDDRIVEVDGRNVVGVKRSDVPKLLRGPRGSIVRIGVARRGVPDILHFDITRDNIPINTVDAAYRVNDDIGYIKVNRFGRNTMREFYEAYEKLGDVKSLILDLSSNGGGMLDPAIEMAGFFLPEGAVVVGTEGRTIPPQRYMANEGGIFDGNVVVLINENSASASEIVAGALQDWDRAVIVGRNSFGKGLVQRQIPLGDGSAVRITVARYHTPSGRVIQRPYENGHKKEYYEAHIGRLTGTDTISADSVERPVYETLHSHRQVLGGGRISPDIVIEPDTSQITDYMIDVMAKGVYNDFIMSYMDRNRARLEQQYPDFESFDRGFSLTDEEMQEFVRMAEDKGVKPDMEQFARSRSLITTQLAALFAQRLFSANEFYRYINPRENEYFMQAEEILNNWDQKGASILGR
;
A
#
# COMPACT_ATOMS: atom_id res chain seq x y z
N MET A 1 -9.96 65.47 -5.69
CA MET A 1 -8.96 64.39 -5.73
C MET A 1 -9.54 63.00 -5.34
N LYS A 2 -10.34 62.84 -4.29
CA LYS A 2 -10.88 61.54 -3.88
C LYS A 2 -11.85 60.88 -4.89
N ALA A 3 -12.68 61.66 -5.59
CA ALA A 3 -13.63 61.16 -6.60
C ALA A 3 -12.94 60.67 -7.89
N PHE A 4 -11.83 61.25 -8.28
CA PHE A 4 -11.03 60.86 -9.46
C PHE A 4 -10.26 59.56 -9.21
N SER A 5 -9.80 59.34 -7.96
CA SER A 5 -9.14 58.07 -7.56
C SER A 5 -10.12 56.90 -7.54
N LEU A 6 -11.37 57.12 -7.11
CA LEU A 6 -12.37 56.04 -7.06
C LEU A 6 -12.83 55.60 -8.46
N ALA A 7 -13.00 56.58 -9.38
CA ALA A 7 -13.36 56.29 -10.78
C ALA A 7 -12.24 55.55 -11.54
N LEU A 8 -10.98 55.87 -11.27
CA LEU A 8 -9.83 55.18 -11.87
C LEU A 8 -9.69 53.74 -11.36
N THR A 9 -9.97 53.49 -10.06
CA THR A 9 -9.96 52.14 -9.48
C THR A 9 -11.09 51.25 -10.01
N LEU A 10 -12.29 51.85 -10.21
CA LEU A 10 -13.43 51.14 -10.83
C LEU A 10 -13.18 50.82 -12.30
N LEU A 11 -12.59 51.70 -13.07
CA LEU A 11 -12.22 51.48 -14.48
C LEU A 11 -11.11 50.40 -14.62
N LEU A 12 -10.12 50.40 -13.73
CA LEU A 12 -9.12 49.31 -13.69
C LEU A 12 -9.73 47.97 -13.32
N ALA A 13 -10.63 47.92 -12.35
CA ALA A 13 -11.32 46.68 -11.96
C ALA A 13 -12.23 46.14 -13.07
N LEU A 14 -12.93 47.00 -13.81
CA LEU A 14 -13.71 46.63 -14.99
C LEU A 14 -12.83 46.16 -16.16
N ALA A 15 -11.69 46.82 -16.40
CA ALA A 15 -10.75 46.43 -17.44
C ALA A 15 -10.10 45.05 -17.14
N VAL A 16 -9.78 44.77 -15.88
CA VAL A 16 -9.25 43.46 -15.44
C VAL A 16 -10.30 42.38 -15.59
N ASN A 17 -11.56 42.63 -15.19
CA ASN A 17 -12.65 41.65 -15.38
C ASN A 17 -12.95 41.40 -16.87
N CYS A 18 -12.98 42.41 -17.73
CA CYS A 18 -13.14 42.22 -19.17
C CYS A 18 -11.97 41.48 -19.81
N SER A 19 -10.75 41.64 -19.31
CA SER A 19 -9.59 40.90 -19.82
C SER A 19 -9.60 39.45 -19.42
N VAL A 20 -10.04 39.12 -18.19
CA VAL A 20 -10.18 37.72 -17.70
C VAL A 20 -11.26 37.00 -18.48
N THR A 21 -12.45 37.58 -18.67
CA THR A 21 -13.53 36.98 -19.45
C THR A 21 -13.16 36.77 -20.92
N ALA A 22 -12.47 37.71 -21.55
CA ALA A 22 -12.01 37.56 -22.93
C ALA A 22 -10.94 36.48 -23.09
N GLN A 23 -10.08 36.29 -22.09
CA GLN A 23 -9.06 35.26 -22.09
C GLN A 23 -9.67 33.85 -21.85
N GLU A 24 -10.69 33.75 -21.03
CA GLU A 24 -11.47 32.51 -20.80
C GLU A 24 -12.24 32.09 -22.06
N GLU A 25 -12.92 33.02 -22.75
CA GLU A 25 -13.63 32.77 -24.01
C GLU A 25 -12.65 32.32 -25.13
N GLN A 26 -11.48 32.94 -25.22
CA GLN A 26 -10.47 32.58 -26.19
C GLN A 26 -9.87 31.21 -25.91
N SER A 27 -9.69 30.84 -24.64
CA SER A 27 -9.24 29.52 -24.20
C SER A 27 -10.29 28.45 -24.53
N ALA A 28 -11.56 28.70 -24.23
CA ALA A 28 -12.67 27.79 -24.53
C ALA A 28 -12.81 27.55 -26.04
N THR A 29 -12.68 28.60 -26.85
CA THR A 29 -12.74 28.49 -28.32
C THR A 29 -11.60 27.63 -28.86
N LYS A 30 -10.36 27.85 -28.40
CA LYS A 30 -9.22 27.01 -28.80
C LYS A 30 -9.40 25.55 -28.39
N SER A 31 -9.91 25.29 -27.20
CA SER A 31 -10.18 23.93 -26.71
C SER A 31 -11.20 23.22 -27.61
N PHE A 32 -12.28 23.92 -27.99
CA PHE A 32 -13.28 23.40 -28.89
C PHE A 32 -12.71 23.08 -30.29
N GLU A 33 -11.87 23.97 -30.84
CA GLU A 33 -11.20 23.74 -32.14
C GLU A 33 -10.32 22.48 -32.12
N GLN A 34 -9.58 22.23 -31.02
CA GLN A 34 -8.76 21.03 -30.88
C GLN A 34 -9.62 19.76 -30.78
N LEU A 35 -10.73 19.81 -30.05
CA LEU A 35 -11.69 18.71 -30.01
C LEU A 35 -12.25 18.39 -31.40
N GLN A 36 -12.62 19.41 -32.20
CA GLN A 36 -13.10 19.25 -33.58
C GLN A 36 -12.02 18.63 -34.48
N LYS A 37 -10.75 19.03 -34.31
CA LYS A 37 -9.63 18.45 -35.05
C LYS A 37 -9.46 16.96 -34.75
N LEU A 38 -9.50 16.57 -33.48
CA LEU A 38 -9.41 15.18 -33.04
C LEU A 38 -10.57 14.34 -33.60
N ASN A 39 -11.80 14.86 -33.53
CA ASN A 39 -13.00 14.20 -34.05
C ASN A 39 -12.92 13.99 -35.58
N ARG A 40 -12.43 14.98 -36.34
CA ARG A 40 -12.23 14.84 -37.78
C ARG A 40 -11.20 13.75 -38.08
N PHE A 41 -10.08 13.76 -37.38
CA PHE A 41 -9.02 12.75 -37.57
C PHE A 41 -9.55 11.34 -37.27
N TYR A 42 -10.26 11.15 -36.18
CA TYR A 42 -10.90 9.87 -35.79
C TYR A 42 -11.79 9.36 -36.93
N ARG A 43 -12.72 10.21 -37.43
CA ARG A 43 -13.65 9.83 -38.50
C ARG A 43 -12.94 9.50 -39.83
N TYR A 44 -11.89 10.22 -40.17
CA TYR A 44 -11.13 9.92 -41.38
C TYR A 44 -10.36 8.62 -41.24
N LEU A 45 -9.76 8.37 -40.12
CA LEU A 45 -9.04 7.13 -39.85
C LEU A 45 -9.97 5.92 -39.97
N ASP A 46 -11.12 5.94 -39.29
CA ASP A 46 -12.11 4.88 -39.34
C ASP A 46 -12.70 4.66 -40.75
N ALA A 47 -12.94 5.73 -41.51
CA ALA A 47 -13.59 5.66 -42.83
C ALA A 47 -12.64 5.40 -44.01
N THR A 48 -11.35 5.75 -43.92
CA THR A 48 -10.48 5.82 -45.08
C THR A 48 -9.15 5.08 -44.98
N TYR A 49 -8.82 4.52 -43.80
CA TYR A 49 -7.62 3.72 -43.66
C TYR A 49 -7.71 2.48 -44.57
N VAL A 50 -6.56 2.05 -45.11
CA VAL A 50 -6.49 0.99 -46.11
C VAL A 50 -7.01 -0.36 -45.61
N ASP A 51 -6.81 -0.66 -44.31
CA ASP A 51 -7.28 -1.88 -43.67
C ASP A 51 -8.33 -1.56 -42.61
N GLN A 52 -9.14 -2.57 -42.23
CA GLN A 52 -10.07 -2.41 -41.09
C GLN A 52 -9.26 -2.26 -39.81
N VAL A 53 -9.55 -1.20 -39.05
CA VAL A 53 -8.87 -0.87 -37.81
C VAL A 53 -9.81 -1.12 -36.63
N ASP A 54 -9.29 -1.77 -35.59
CA ASP A 54 -9.97 -1.77 -34.29
C ASP A 54 -9.71 -0.42 -33.60
N MET A 55 -10.78 0.37 -33.47
CA MET A 55 -10.68 1.73 -32.95
C MET A 55 -10.59 1.79 -31.42
N GLU A 56 -11.01 0.72 -30.70
CA GLU A 56 -11.00 0.73 -29.22
C GLU A 56 -9.57 0.87 -28.67
N PRO A 57 -8.59 0.00 -29.00
CA PRO A 57 -7.23 0.16 -28.48
C PRO A 57 -6.55 1.45 -28.94
N LEU A 58 -6.85 1.96 -30.13
CA LEU A 58 -6.27 3.21 -30.60
C LEU A 58 -6.75 4.43 -29.81
N VAL A 59 -8.03 4.44 -29.40
CA VAL A 59 -8.58 5.50 -28.55
C VAL A 59 -7.98 5.42 -27.14
N GLU A 60 -7.85 4.22 -26.58
CA GLU A 60 -7.19 4.02 -25.29
C GLU A 60 -5.74 4.51 -25.30
N ASP A 61 -4.98 4.16 -26.35
CA ASP A 61 -3.58 4.61 -26.51
C ASP A 61 -3.49 6.13 -26.64
N ALA A 62 -4.43 6.76 -27.37
CA ALA A 62 -4.48 8.22 -27.46
C ALA A 62 -4.76 8.88 -26.09
N ILE A 63 -5.68 8.31 -25.30
CA ILE A 63 -5.97 8.78 -23.94
C ILE A 63 -4.73 8.60 -23.05
N ARG A 64 -4.09 7.43 -23.07
CA ARG A 64 -2.87 7.16 -22.31
C ARG A 64 -1.77 8.16 -22.65
N SER A 65 -1.56 8.42 -23.95
CA SER A 65 -0.56 9.40 -24.42
C SER A 65 -0.85 10.82 -23.93
N MET A 66 -2.11 11.26 -23.96
CA MET A 66 -2.49 12.57 -23.40
C MET A 66 -2.22 12.69 -21.91
N LEU A 67 -2.39 11.60 -21.14
CA LEU A 67 -2.15 11.57 -19.69
C LEU A 67 -0.67 11.49 -19.36
N GLU A 68 0.17 10.90 -20.24
CA GLU A 68 1.63 10.85 -20.06
C GLU A 68 2.26 12.24 -20.05
N ASP A 69 1.70 13.19 -20.81
CA ASP A 69 2.15 14.59 -20.88
C ASP A 69 1.77 15.41 -19.62
N LEU A 70 1.03 14.82 -18.68
CA LEU A 70 0.61 15.49 -17.45
C LEU A 70 1.51 15.10 -16.26
N ASP A 71 0.92 14.95 -15.09
CA ASP A 71 1.61 14.51 -13.87
C ASP A 71 1.82 12.99 -13.86
N PRO A 72 2.75 12.47 -13.03
CA PRO A 72 3.07 11.04 -13.00
C PRO A 72 1.92 10.13 -12.53
N HIS A 73 0.89 10.69 -11.93
CA HIS A 73 -0.17 9.94 -11.25
C HIS A 73 -1.51 9.94 -12.00
N SER A 74 -1.67 10.83 -13.01
CA SER A 74 -2.84 10.80 -13.89
C SER A 74 -2.73 9.60 -14.84
N VAL A 75 -3.76 8.73 -14.85
CA VAL A 75 -3.73 7.46 -15.59
C VAL A 75 -5.09 7.12 -16.18
N TYR A 76 -5.09 6.36 -17.28
CA TYR A 76 -6.23 5.63 -17.79
C TYR A 76 -6.32 4.29 -17.06
N LEU A 77 -7.52 3.90 -16.72
CA LEU A 77 -7.85 2.63 -16.09
C LEU A 77 -8.83 1.89 -16.98
N ASP A 78 -8.44 0.72 -17.47
CA ASP A 78 -9.35 -0.14 -18.20
C ASP A 78 -10.41 -0.79 -17.28
N LYS A 79 -11.29 -1.59 -17.84
CA LYS A 79 -12.41 -2.22 -17.08
C LYS A 79 -11.90 -3.17 -15.98
N GLU A 80 -10.83 -3.92 -16.26
CA GLU A 80 -10.25 -4.88 -15.32
C GLU A 80 -9.53 -4.13 -14.18
N GLU A 81 -8.75 -3.10 -14.50
CA GLU A 81 -8.07 -2.23 -13.55
C GLU A 81 -9.08 -1.48 -12.65
N MET A 82 -10.16 -0.96 -13.24
CA MET A 82 -11.24 -0.30 -12.49
C MET A 82 -11.94 -1.25 -11.51
N GLN A 83 -12.18 -2.50 -11.93
CA GLN A 83 -12.77 -3.49 -11.05
C GLN A 83 -11.83 -3.84 -9.89
N ALA A 84 -10.54 -4.08 -10.17
CA ALA A 84 -9.54 -4.38 -9.15
C ALA A 84 -9.37 -3.23 -8.14
N GLU A 85 -9.38 -1.99 -8.62
CA GLU A 85 -9.28 -0.81 -7.77
C GLU A 85 -10.53 -0.65 -6.89
N ARG A 86 -11.72 -0.86 -7.44
CA ARG A 86 -12.98 -0.83 -6.70
C ARG A 86 -12.98 -1.89 -5.58
N GLU A 87 -12.63 -3.13 -5.89
CA GLU A 87 -12.51 -4.21 -4.91
C GLU A 87 -11.51 -3.85 -3.80
N SER A 88 -10.39 -3.23 -4.17
CA SER A 88 -9.37 -2.78 -3.22
C SER A 88 -9.89 -1.69 -2.27
N PHE A 89 -10.67 -0.72 -2.76
CA PHE A 89 -11.26 0.34 -1.95
C PHE A 89 -12.47 -0.12 -1.13
N ASP A 90 -13.31 -0.97 -1.69
CA ASP A 90 -14.46 -1.54 -0.99
C ASP A 90 -14.02 -2.52 0.11
N GLY A 91 -12.78 -2.99 0.05
CA GLY A 91 -12.20 -3.92 1.03
C GLY A 91 -12.77 -5.33 0.92
N GLU A 92 -13.31 -5.71 -0.25
CA GLU A 92 -13.84 -7.04 -0.52
C GLU A 92 -13.86 -7.37 -2.02
N PHE A 93 -13.78 -8.64 -2.36
CA PHE A 93 -14.00 -9.13 -3.71
C PHE A 93 -14.88 -10.38 -3.69
N SER A 94 -15.52 -10.69 -4.80
CA SER A 94 -16.33 -11.89 -4.91
C SER A 94 -15.52 -13.09 -5.41
N GLY A 95 -15.50 -14.17 -4.62
CA GLY A 95 -14.71 -15.35 -4.92
C GLY A 95 -14.99 -16.52 -3.97
N ILE A 96 -14.08 -17.48 -3.93
CA ILE A 96 -14.23 -18.68 -3.10
C ILE A 96 -13.58 -18.58 -1.71
N GLY A 97 -12.78 -17.55 -1.44
CA GLY A 97 -12.18 -17.34 -0.12
C GLY A 97 -11.03 -18.28 0.20
N ILE A 98 -10.03 -18.32 -0.66
CA ILE A 98 -8.76 -19.01 -0.40
C ILE A 98 -7.57 -18.10 -0.62
N GLU A 99 -6.53 -18.32 0.17
CA GLU A 99 -5.17 -17.93 -0.13
C GLU A 99 -4.49 -19.08 -0.86
N TYR A 100 -3.81 -18.84 -1.96
CA TYR A 100 -3.21 -19.90 -2.77
C TYR A 100 -1.81 -19.55 -3.26
N ASN A 101 -1.06 -20.60 -3.63
CA ASN A 101 0.17 -20.47 -4.40
C ASN A 101 0.16 -21.50 -5.56
N ILE A 102 1.10 -21.33 -6.52
CA ILE A 102 1.34 -22.35 -7.56
C ILE A 102 2.66 -23.03 -7.23
N MET A 103 2.61 -24.36 -7.08
CA MET A 103 3.78 -25.21 -6.89
C MET A 103 3.63 -26.48 -7.72
N ASN A 104 4.69 -26.87 -8.42
CA ASN A 104 4.67 -28.02 -9.33
C ASN A 104 3.46 -27.99 -10.26
N ASP A 105 3.25 -26.87 -10.93
CA ASP A 105 2.16 -26.60 -11.88
C ASP A 105 0.73 -26.72 -11.32
N SER A 106 0.56 -26.83 -10.00
CA SER A 106 -0.74 -26.96 -9.36
C SER A 106 -1.05 -25.77 -8.45
N ILE A 107 -2.33 -25.36 -8.40
CA ILE A 107 -2.83 -24.37 -7.46
C ILE A 107 -2.99 -25.03 -6.09
N ILE A 108 -2.24 -24.60 -5.10
CA ILE A 108 -2.27 -25.16 -3.75
C ILE A 108 -2.95 -24.17 -2.81
N VAL A 109 -3.94 -24.64 -2.07
CA VAL A 109 -4.60 -23.86 -1.02
C VAL A 109 -3.63 -23.70 0.16
N ILE A 110 -3.30 -22.46 0.46
CA ILE A 110 -2.46 -22.10 1.60
C ILE A 110 -3.30 -22.06 2.87
N ASN A 111 -4.38 -21.26 2.79
CA ASN A 111 -5.38 -21.10 3.84
C ASN A 111 -6.75 -20.89 3.21
N THR A 112 -7.79 -21.19 3.97
CA THR A 112 -9.15 -20.76 3.68
C THR A 112 -9.47 -19.51 4.52
N VAL A 113 -10.28 -18.62 3.98
CA VAL A 113 -10.80 -17.47 4.74
C VAL A 113 -11.79 -18.01 5.78
N VAL A 114 -11.59 -17.63 7.03
CA VAL A 114 -12.42 -18.06 8.17
C VAL A 114 -13.89 -17.69 7.90
N LYS A 115 -14.78 -18.68 8.02
CA LYS A 115 -16.21 -18.58 7.67
C LYS A 115 -16.46 -18.23 6.19
N GLY A 116 -15.46 -18.38 5.33
CA GLY A 116 -15.57 -18.16 3.90
C GLY A 116 -16.21 -19.33 3.14
N PRO A 117 -16.52 -19.14 1.85
CA PRO A 117 -17.18 -20.16 1.02
C PRO A 117 -16.41 -21.48 0.93
N ALA A 118 -15.10 -21.43 0.72
CA ALA A 118 -14.26 -22.63 0.61
C ALA A 118 -14.18 -23.42 1.92
N GLU A 119 -14.01 -22.73 3.05
CA GLU A 119 -14.00 -23.37 4.37
C GLU A 119 -15.34 -24.07 4.66
N SER A 120 -16.46 -23.41 4.34
CA SER A 120 -17.81 -23.91 4.63
C SER A 120 -18.14 -25.22 3.91
N VAL A 121 -17.51 -25.51 2.78
CA VAL A 121 -17.66 -26.77 2.04
C VAL A 121 -16.60 -27.80 2.42
N GLY A 122 -15.66 -27.48 3.34
CA GLY A 122 -14.65 -28.39 3.85
C GLY A 122 -13.36 -28.45 3.02
N MET A 123 -13.06 -27.42 2.24
CA MET A 123 -11.70 -27.25 1.70
C MET A 123 -10.71 -27.00 2.84
N GLN A 124 -9.48 -27.46 2.67
CA GLN A 124 -8.46 -27.44 3.71
C GLN A 124 -7.15 -26.85 3.15
N PRO A 125 -6.27 -26.33 4.02
CA PRO A 125 -4.88 -26.08 3.65
C PRO A 125 -4.25 -27.31 3.05
N ASP A 126 -3.33 -27.12 2.10
CA ASP A 126 -2.61 -28.13 1.33
C ASP A 126 -3.46 -28.88 0.26
N ASP A 127 -4.74 -28.55 0.11
CA ASP A 127 -5.55 -29.03 -1.01
C ASP A 127 -4.98 -28.53 -2.34
N ARG A 128 -4.87 -29.44 -3.33
CA ARG A 128 -4.40 -29.12 -4.69
C ARG A 128 -5.57 -29.02 -5.62
N ILE A 129 -5.87 -27.82 -6.11
CA ILE A 129 -6.92 -27.60 -7.12
C ILE A 129 -6.38 -28.08 -8.47
N VAL A 130 -7.00 -29.11 -9.02
CA VAL A 130 -6.64 -29.72 -10.30
C VAL A 130 -7.69 -29.50 -11.38
N GLU A 131 -8.93 -29.22 -10.98
CA GLU A 131 -10.05 -28.95 -11.89
C GLU A 131 -10.86 -27.74 -11.44
N VAL A 132 -11.33 -26.95 -12.41
CA VAL A 132 -12.30 -25.86 -12.21
C VAL A 132 -13.35 -25.97 -13.30
N ASP A 133 -14.63 -26.13 -12.92
CA ASP A 133 -15.77 -26.31 -13.82
C ASP A 133 -15.53 -27.43 -14.85
N GLY A 134 -14.93 -28.57 -14.39
CA GLY A 134 -14.61 -29.73 -15.19
C GLY A 134 -13.43 -29.57 -16.16
N ARG A 135 -12.69 -28.43 -16.09
CA ARG A 135 -11.49 -28.20 -16.88
C ARG A 135 -10.25 -28.44 -16.02
N ASN A 136 -9.28 -29.18 -16.58
CA ASN A 136 -7.97 -29.32 -15.94
C ASN A 136 -7.27 -27.96 -15.87
N VAL A 137 -6.81 -27.57 -14.67
CA VAL A 137 -6.11 -26.31 -14.40
C VAL A 137 -4.66 -26.52 -13.95
N VAL A 138 -4.12 -27.73 -14.07
CA VAL A 138 -2.70 -27.99 -13.85
C VAL A 138 -1.89 -27.28 -14.94
N GLY A 139 -0.87 -26.53 -14.56
CA GLY A 139 -0.06 -25.72 -15.48
C GLY A 139 -0.63 -24.34 -15.83
N VAL A 140 -1.73 -23.93 -15.19
CA VAL A 140 -2.31 -22.60 -15.40
C VAL A 140 -1.35 -21.50 -14.89
N LYS A 141 -1.29 -20.38 -15.61
CA LYS A 141 -0.49 -19.23 -15.18
C LYS A 141 -1.10 -18.58 -13.93
N ARG A 142 -0.25 -18.07 -13.04
CA ARG A 142 -0.68 -17.37 -11.82
C ARG A 142 -1.67 -16.23 -12.08
N SER A 143 -1.47 -15.49 -13.18
CA SER A 143 -2.35 -14.38 -13.59
C SER A 143 -3.76 -14.81 -13.95
N ASP A 144 -3.96 -16.06 -14.35
CA ASP A 144 -5.27 -16.57 -14.81
C ASP A 144 -6.07 -17.21 -13.68
N VAL A 145 -5.44 -17.57 -12.56
CA VAL A 145 -6.11 -18.19 -11.41
C VAL A 145 -7.27 -17.32 -10.86
N PRO A 146 -7.11 -16.00 -10.68
CA PRO A 146 -8.23 -15.17 -10.24
C PRO A 146 -9.43 -15.24 -11.19
N LYS A 147 -9.21 -15.28 -12.51
CA LYS A 147 -10.28 -15.38 -13.52
C LYS A 147 -11.07 -16.67 -13.43
N LEU A 148 -10.47 -17.74 -12.91
CA LEU A 148 -11.11 -19.04 -12.72
C LEU A 148 -11.91 -19.09 -11.41
N LEU A 149 -11.36 -18.54 -10.33
CA LEU A 149 -11.91 -18.68 -8.97
C LEU A 149 -12.86 -17.55 -8.57
N ARG A 150 -12.66 -16.32 -9.10
CA ARG A 150 -13.57 -15.19 -8.88
C ARG A 150 -14.78 -15.28 -9.80
N GLY A 151 -15.78 -14.49 -9.53
CA GLY A 151 -16.99 -14.36 -10.35
C GLY A 151 -18.12 -13.67 -9.58
N PRO A 152 -19.32 -13.50 -10.18
CA PRO A 152 -20.43 -12.84 -9.53
C PRO A 152 -20.82 -13.50 -8.21
N ARG A 153 -21.13 -12.69 -7.20
CA ARG A 153 -21.65 -13.17 -5.92
C ARG A 153 -22.89 -14.05 -6.11
N GLY A 154 -22.93 -15.16 -5.41
CA GLY A 154 -24.01 -16.14 -5.52
C GLY A 154 -23.87 -17.11 -6.69
N SER A 155 -22.90 -16.92 -7.61
CA SER A 155 -22.61 -17.91 -8.64
C SER A 155 -21.87 -19.12 -8.04
N ILE A 156 -22.06 -20.30 -8.62
CA ILE A 156 -21.41 -21.52 -8.18
C ILE A 156 -20.22 -21.81 -9.09
N VAL A 157 -19.12 -22.24 -8.49
CA VAL A 157 -17.98 -22.83 -9.18
C VAL A 157 -17.71 -24.22 -8.64
N ARG A 158 -17.47 -25.18 -9.52
CA ARG A 158 -17.13 -26.55 -9.15
C ARG A 158 -15.62 -26.73 -9.16
N ILE A 159 -15.05 -27.09 -8.00
CA ILE A 159 -13.61 -27.26 -7.80
C ILE A 159 -13.31 -28.74 -7.57
N GLY A 160 -12.41 -29.28 -8.38
CA GLY A 160 -11.84 -30.61 -8.18
C GLY A 160 -10.49 -30.52 -7.47
N VAL A 161 -10.36 -31.25 -6.36
CA VAL A 161 -9.20 -31.18 -5.45
C VAL A 161 -8.56 -32.54 -5.29
N ALA A 162 -7.25 -32.61 -5.47
CA ALA A 162 -6.43 -33.73 -5.03
C ALA A 162 -5.95 -33.47 -3.58
N ARG A 163 -6.40 -34.30 -2.63
CA ARG A 163 -6.05 -34.21 -1.21
C ARG A 163 -5.14 -35.34 -0.81
N ARG A 164 -4.08 -35.05 -0.06
CA ARG A 164 -3.15 -36.05 0.43
C ARG A 164 -3.88 -37.15 1.25
N GLY A 165 -3.62 -38.38 0.95
CA GLY A 165 -4.25 -39.55 1.62
C GLY A 165 -5.65 -39.91 1.12
N VAL A 166 -6.19 -39.17 0.13
CA VAL A 166 -7.47 -39.47 -0.55
C VAL A 166 -7.18 -39.87 -1.99
N PRO A 167 -7.51 -41.11 -2.43
CA PRO A 167 -7.18 -41.58 -3.78
C PRO A 167 -7.95 -40.86 -4.88
N ASP A 168 -9.18 -40.45 -4.60
CA ASP A 168 -10.10 -39.85 -5.57
C ASP A 168 -10.06 -38.35 -5.51
N ILE A 169 -10.35 -37.68 -6.65
CA ILE A 169 -10.54 -36.23 -6.69
C ILE A 169 -11.81 -35.85 -5.93
N LEU A 170 -11.68 -35.02 -4.93
CA LEU A 170 -12.80 -34.44 -4.18
C LEU A 170 -13.41 -33.30 -4.98
N HIS A 171 -14.72 -33.27 -5.13
CA HIS A 171 -15.41 -32.16 -5.81
C HIS A 171 -16.22 -31.33 -4.81
N PHE A 172 -16.03 -30.02 -4.89
CA PHE A 172 -16.72 -29.03 -4.07
C PHE A 172 -17.49 -28.08 -4.98
N ASP A 173 -18.79 -27.96 -4.79
CA ASP A 173 -19.60 -26.90 -5.41
C ASP A 173 -19.60 -25.70 -4.45
N ILE A 174 -18.89 -24.63 -4.82
CA ILE A 174 -18.65 -23.48 -3.95
C ILE A 174 -19.47 -22.31 -4.46
N THR A 175 -20.39 -21.80 -3.64
CA THR A 175 -21.10 -20.56 -3.92
C THR A 175 -20.19 -19.37 -3.60
N ARG A 176 -19.82 -18.60 -4.62
CA ARG A 176 -18.99 -17.41 -4.44
C ARG A 176 -19.69 -16.37 -3.55
N ASP A 177 -18.93 -15.79 -2.65
CA ASP A 177 -19.41 -14.70 -1.77
C ASP A 177 -18.35 -13.62 -1.61
N ASN A 178 -18.67 -12.57 -0.89
CA ASN A 178 -17.75 -11.49 -0.59
C ASN A 178 -16.64 -11.98 0.32
N ILE A 179 -15.41 -11.80 -0.11
CA ILE A 179 -14.19 -12.16 0.61
C ILE A 179 -13.54 -10.88 1.11
N PRO A 180 -13.40 -10.67 2.42
CA PRO A 180 -12.80 -9.46 2.94
C PRO A 180 -11.32 -9.34 2.57
N ILE A 181 -10.91 -8.11 2.23
CA ILE A 181 -9.53 -7.70 2.08
C ILE A 181 -9.18 -6.87 3.31
N ASN A 182 -8.46 -7.45 4.25
CA ASN A 182 -8.08 -6.76 5.47
C ASN A 182 -7.15 -5.59 5.17
N THR A 183 -7.35 -4.50 5.89
CA THR A 183 -6.54 -3.27 5.82
C THR A 183 -5.64 -3.12 7.04
N VAL A 184 -5.93 -3.85 8.12
CA VAL A 184 -5.10 -4.01 9.30
C VAL A 184 -4.46 -5.39 9.26
N ASP A 185 -3.14 -5.46 9.10
CA ASP A 185 -2.40 -6.72 9.00
C ASP A 185 -2.15 -7.37 10.36
N ALA A 186 -1.89 -6.53 11.37
CA ALA A 186 -1.56 -7.00 12.71
C ALA A 186 -1.96 -6.00 13.79
N ALA A 187 -2.34 -6.53 14.95
CA ALA A 187 -2.55 -5.78 16.16
C ALA A 187 -2.22 -6.67 17.38
N TYR A 188 -1.25 -6.26 18.19
CA TYR A 188 -0.84 -7.02 19.38
C TYR A 188 -0.20 -6.11 20.43
N ARG A 189 -0.18 -6.58 21.66
CA ARG A 189 0.58 -5.92 22.73
C ARG A 189 2.05 -6.29 22.63
N VAL A 190 2.90 -5.26 22.55
CA VAL A 190 4.36 -5.41 22.62
C VAL A 190 4.77 -5.77 24.04
N ASN A 191 4.19 -5.04 25.01
CA ASN A 191 4.29 -5.28 26.45
C ASN A 191 3.04 -4.77 27.16
N ASP A 192 3.06 -4.63 28.50
CA ASP A 192 1.89 -4.21 29.27
C ASP A 192 1.42 -2.78 28.95
N ASP A 193 2.29 -1.91 28.47
CA ASP A 193 2.01 -0.50 28.24
C ASP A 193 1.97 -0.12 26.73
N ILE A 194 2.55 -0.93 25.85
CA ILE A 194 2.72 -0.59 24.42
C ILE A 194 1.91 -1.53 23.54
N GLY A 195 1.05 -0.94 22.69
CA GLY A 195 0.37 -1.62 21.60
C GLY A 195 1.05 -1.36 20.25
N TYR A 196 0.87 -2.28 19.32
CA TYR A 196 1.29 -2.16 17.92
C TYR A 196 0.11 -2.43 17.00
N ILE A 197 -0.11 -1.55 16.00
CA ILE A 197 -1.09 -1.75 14.94
C ILE A 197 -0.43 -1.45 13.60
N LYS A 198 -0.50 -2.42 12.66
CA LYS A 198 -0.05 -2.23 11.28
C LYS A 198 -1.23 -2.07 10.34
N VAL A 199 -1.22 -0.95 9.62
CA VAL A 199 -2.22 -0.62 8.59
C VAL A 199 -1.54 -0.66 7.22
N ASN A 200 -2.01 -1.54 6.32
CA ASN A 200 -1.40 -1.76 5.00
C ASN A 200 -1.97 -0.87 3.90
N ARG A 201 -3.21 -0.36 4.08
CA ARG A 201 -3.90 0.55 3.15
C ARG A 201 -5.04 1.29 3.83
N PHE A 202 -5.57 2.30 3.13
CA PHE A 202 -6.77 3.03 3.55
C PHE A 202 -7.95 2.68 2.63
N GLY A 203 -8.77 1.71 3.03
CA GLY A 203 -10.00 1.30 2.38
C GLY A 203 -11.24 1.68 3.21
N ARG A 204 -12.42 1.33 2.70
CA ARG A 204 -13.72 1.64 3.35
C ARG A 204 -13.84 1.03 4.75
N ASN A 205 -13.24 -0.14 4.97
CA ASN A 205 -13.32 -0.88 6.23
C ASN A 205 -12.21 -0.52 7.24
N THR A 206 -11.24 0.31 6.85
CA THR A 206 -10.02 0.53 7.64
C THR A 206 -10.29 1.01 9.05
N MET A 207 -11.18 1.99 9.23
CA MET A 207 -11.43 2.50 10.58
C MET A 207 -12.18 1.51 11.46
N ARG A 208 -13.13 0.75 10.91
CA ARG A 208 -13.79 -0.33 11.65
C ARG A 208 -12.75 -1.37 12.11
N GLU A 209 -11.88 -1.82 11.21
CA GLU A 209 -10.83 -2.79 11.54
C GLU A 209 -9.79 -2.23 12.53
N PHE A 210 -9.46 -0.94 12.40
CA PHE A 210 -8.57 -0.25 13.32
C PHE A 210 -9.17 -0.14 14.73
N TYR A 211 -10.46 0.22 14.87
CA TYR A 211 -11.13 0.25 16.17
C TYR A 211 -11.22 -1.14 16.80
N GLU A 212 -11.59 -2.17 16.04
CA GLU A 212 -11.61 -3.55 16.51
C GLU A 212 -10.21 -4.03 16.95
N ALA A 213 -9.16 -3.60 16.25
CA ALA A 213 -7.78 -3.88 16.58
C ALA A 213 -7.36 -3.16 17.88
N TYR A 214 -7.70 -1.88 18.00
CA TYR A 214 -7.40 -1.09 19.20
C TYR A 214 -8.12 -1.64 20.44
N GLU A 215 -9.40 -1.99 20.34
CA GLU A 215 -10.16 -2.59 21.45
C GLU A 215 -9.51 -3.89 21.97
N LYS A 216 -8.97 -4.71 21.07
CA LYS A 216 -8.25 -5.95 21.45
C LYS A 216 -6.95 -5.69 22.23
N LEU A 217 -6.34 -4.52 22.04
CA LEU A 217 -5.14 -4.15 22.79
C LEU A 217 -5.47 -3.82 24.26
N GLY A 218 -6.73 -3.43 24.58
CA GLY A 218 -7.14 -3.00 25.92
C GLY A 218 -6.42 -1.72 26.35
N ASP A 219 -6.21 -1.56 27.64
CA ASP A 219 -5.58 -0.36 28.22
C ASP A 219 -4.07 -0.35 27.95
N VAL A 220 -3.69 0.23 26.81
CA VAL A 220 -2.29 0.54 26.48
C VAL A 220 -2.05 2.03 26.67
N LYS A 221 -0.89 2.41 27.20
CA LYS A 221 -0.48 3.81 27.42
C LYS A 221 0.21 4.42 26.21
N SER A 222 0.67 3.58 25.31
CA SER A 222 1.47 3.97 24.16
C SER A 222 1.12 3.13 22.94
N LEU A 223 1.22 3.71 21.74
CA LEU A 223 0.89 3.01 20.49
C LEU A 223 1.98 3.22 19.44
N ILE A 224 2.38 2.13 18.81
CA ILE A 224 3.14 2.12 17.56
C ILE A 224 2.13 1.96 16.42
N LEU A 225 1.95 2.99 15.61
CA LEU A 225 1.17 2.96 14.39
C LEU A 225 2.10 2.73 13.20
N ASP A 226 2.07 1.55 12.63
CA ASP A 226 2.94 1.22 11.49
C ASP A 226 2.21 1.45 10.16
N LEU A 227 2.65 2.49 9.45
CA LEU A 227 2.26 2.86 8.10
C LEU A 227 3.38 2.58 7.09
N SER A 228 4.43 1.86 7.47
CA SER A 228 5.50 1.49 6.53
C SER A 228 4.94 0.63 5.39
N SER A 229 5.35 0.93 4.17
CA SER A 229 4.85 0.30 2.93
C SER A 229 3.35 0.42 2.67
N ASN A 230 2.66 1.35 3.34
CA ASN A 230 1.27 1.68 3.06
C ASN A 230 1.20 2.76 1.97
N GLY A 231 0.82 2.38 0.76
CA GLY A 231 0.70 3.28 -0.40
C GLY A 231 -0.45 4.29 -0.35
N GLY A 232 -1.20 4.34 0.75
CA GLY A 232 -2.34 5.23 0.94
C GLY A 232 -3.68 4.57 0.62
N GLY A 233 -4.58 5.32 0.03
CA GLY A 233 -5.94 4.90 -0.30
C GLY A 233 -6.94 6.05 -0.18
N MET A 234 -8.09 5.79 0.43
CA MET A 234 -9.18 6.75 0.60
C MET A 234 -8.81 7.86 1.59
N LEU A 235 -9.31 9.06 1.32
CA LEU A 235 -9.05 10.25 2.15
C LEU A 235 -9.80 10.20 3.49
N ASP A 236 -11.09 9.83 3.46
CA ASP A 236 -11.94 9.87 4.66
C ASP A 236 -11.42 8.99 5.82
N PRO A 237 -11.02 7.72 5.61
CA PRO A 237 -10.41 6.92 6.67
C PRO A 237 -9.08 7.49 7.20
N ALA A 238 -8.31 8.21 6.37
CA ALA A 238 -7.08 8.85 6.84
C ALA A 238 -7.37 10.05 7.74
N ILE A 239 -8.41 10.84 7.42
CA ILE A 239 -8.87 11.96 8.26
C ILE A 239 -9.37 11.42 9.60
N GLU A 240 -10.18 10.37 9.58
CA GLU A 240 -10.72 9.73 10.78
C GLU A 240 -9.60 9.12 11.65
N MET A 241 -8.62 8.44 11.04
CA MET A 241 -7.47 7.89 11.75
C MET A 241 -6.61 8.99 12.40
N ALA A 242 -6.35 10.09 11.71
CA ALA A 242 -5.65 11.23 12.32
C ALA A 242 -6.48 11.84 13.46
N GLY A 243 -7.81 11.94 13.29
CA GLY A 243 -8.75 12.41 14.30
C GLY A 243 -8.79 11.53 15.55
N PHE A 244 -8.54 10.23 15.44
CA PHE A 244 -8.42 9.33 16.59
C PHE A 244 -7.35 9.81 17.60
N PHE A 245 -6.31 10.47 17.11
CA PHE A 245 -5.19 10.98 17.91
C PHE A 245 -5.23 12.49 18.16
N LEU A 246 -5.91 13.27 17.32
CA LEU A 246 -5.94 14.72 17.37
C LEU A 246 -7.20 15.22 18.09
N PRO A 247 -7.18 16.41 18.70
CA PRO A 247 -8.38 16.97 19.30
C PRO A 247 -9.45 17.28 18.24
N GLU A 248 -10.72 17.25 18.64
CA GLU A 248 -11.85 17.66 17.79
C GLU A 248 -11.61 19.06 17.20
N GLY A 249 -11.92 19.21 15.92
CA GLY A 249 -11.72 20.47 15.19
C GLY A 249 -10.28 20.76 14.78
N ALA A 250 -9.31 19.88 15.06
CA ALA A 250 -7.96 20.01 14.55
C ALA A 250 -7.94 19.84 13.01
N VAL A 251 -7.21 20.72 12.32
CA VAL A 251 -6.99 20.57 10.87
C VAL A 251 -6.14 19.34 10.63
N VAL A 252 -6.62 18.43 9.78
CA VAL A 252 -5.88 17.23 9.36
C VAL A 252 -5.17 17.49 8.03
N VAL A 253 -5.87 18.05 7.06
CA VAL A 253 -5.33 18.31 5.72
C VAL A 253 -6.08 19.44 5.04
N GLY A 254 -5.37 20.27 4.27
CA GLY A 254 -5.93 21.26 3.35
C GLY A 254 -5.83 20.77 1.91
N THR A 255 -6.79 21.13 1.05
CA THR A 255 -6.74 20.86 -0.40
C THR A 255 -6.99 22.11 -1.19
N GLU A 256 -6.29 22.29 -2.32
CA GLU A 256 -6.45 23.40 -3.22
C GLU A 256 -6.15 22.99 -4.67
N GLY A 257 -6.98 23.43 -5.60
CA GLY A 257 -6.82 23.14 -7.03
C GLY A 257 -7.29 24.29 -7.92
N ARG A 258 -6.99 24.22 -9.21
CA ARG A 258 -7.40 25.27 -10.17
C ARG A 258 -8.90 25.54 -10.19
N THR A 259 -9.71 24.48 -10.09
CA THR A 259 -11.18 24.55 -10.10
C THR A 259 -11.81 24.10 -8.79
N ILE A 260 -10.99 23.69 -7.83
CA ILE A 260 -11.39 23.28 -6.48
C ILE A 260 -10.91 24.38 -5.52
N PRO A 261 -11.84 25.09 -4.87
CA PRO A 261 -11.45 26.14 -3.91
C PRO A 261 -10.72 25.51 -2.71
N PRO A 262 -9.90 26.29 -2.00
CA PRO A 262 -9.25 25.83 -0.79
C PRO A 262 -10.27 25.27 0.21
N GLN A 263 -10.01 24.04 0.66
CA GLN A 263 -10.84 23.33 1.63
C GLN A 263 -9.96 22.77 2.74
N ARG A 264 -10.45 22.82 3.98
CA ARG A 264 -9.80 22.20 5.14
C ARG A 264 -10.65 21.07 5.68
N TYR A 265 -10.03 19.93 5.91
CA TYR A 265 -10.65 18.78 6.54
C TYR A 265 -10.19 18.72 7.98
N MET A 266 -11.15 18.54 8.88
CA MET A 266 -10.95 18.62 10.32
C MET A 266 -11.17 17.25 10.95
N ALA A 267 -10.58 16.98 12.10
CA ALA A 267 -10.94 15.88 12.95
C ALA A 267 -12.39 16.10 13.46
N ASN A 268 -13.31 15.21 13.08
CA ASN A 268 -14.74 15.32 13.45
C ASN A 268 -15.01 14.83 14.87
N GLU A 269 -14.38 13.71 15.23
CA GLU A 269 -14.36 13.15 16.58
C GLU A 269 -12.89 13.09 16.98
N GLY A 270 -12.52 13.62 18.12
CA GLY A 270 -11.13 13.79 18.46
C GLY A 270 -10.72 13.24 19.81
N GLY A 271 -9.41 12.93 19.94
CA GLY A 271 -8.79 12.64 21.22
C GLY A 271 -9.21 11.32 21.87
N ILE A 272 -9.57 10.30 21.07
CA ILE A 272 -9.93 8.97 21.60
C ILE A 272 -8.73 8.31 22.26
N PHE A 273 -7.53 8.48 21.70
CA PHE A 273 -6.29 8.04 22.29
C PHE A 273 -5.40 9.22 22.65
N ASP A 274 -5.14 9.42 23.94
CA ASP A 274 -4.32 10.52 24.49
C ASP A 274 -2.91 10.08 24.93
N GLY A 275 -2.61 8.77 24.87
CA GLY A 275 -1.31 8.18 25.19
C GLY A 275 -0.20 8.56 24.21
N ASN A 276 1.00 8.03 24.42
CA ASN A 276 2.15 8.32 23.58
C ASN A 276 2.06 7.60 22.23
N VAL A 277 2.47 8.25 21.15
CA VAL A 277 2.38 7.70 19.80
C VAL A 277 3.70 7.82 19.04
N VAL A 278 4.09 6.71 18.43
CA VAL A 278 5.14 6.67 17.40
C VAL A 278 4.52 6.17 16.10
N VAL A 279 4.78 6.84 15.00
CA VAL A 279 4.34 6.44 13.66
C VAL A 279 5.54 5.98 12.84
N LEU A 280 5.45 4.78 12.26
CA LEU A 280 6.49 4.24 11.38
C LEU A 280 6.14 4.53 9.92
N ILE A 281 7.10 5.06 9.17
CA ILE A 281 6.98 5.32 7.72
C ILE A 281 8.25 4.88 6.98
N ASN A 282 8.09 4.61 5.68
CA ASN A 282 9.20 4.37 4.78
C ASN A 282 8.93 4.95 3.38
N GLU A 283 9.81 4.72 2.43
CA GLU A 283 9.77 5.26 1.06
C GLU A 283 8.49 4.88 0.29
N ASN A 284 7.82 3.82 0.70
CA ASN A 284 6.57 3.34 0.11
C ASN A 284 5.33 3.86 0.85
N SER A 285 5.50 4.56 1.98
CA SER A 285 4.41 5.26 2.67
C SER A 285 3.98 6.47 1.84
N ALA A 286 2.76 6.47 1.30
CA ALA A 286 2.33 7.47 0.33
C ALA A 286 0.90 7.99 0.60
N SER A 287 0.60 9.19 0.08
CA SER A 287 -0.77 9.73 0.00
C SER A 287 -1.49 9.79 1.37
N ALA A 288 -2.52 8.98 1.60
CA ALA A 288 -3.27 8.90 2.87
C ALA A 288 -2.36 8.64 4.08
N SER A 289 -1.33 7.80 3.94
CA SER A 289 -0.34 7.57 5.00
C SER A 289 0.45 8.84 5.32
N GLU A 290 0.77 9.64 4.30
CA GLU A 290 1.47 10.91 4.46
C GLU A 290 0.57 11.99 5.07
N ILE A 291 -0.75 11.92 4.83
CA ILE A 291 -1.73 12.79 5.49
C ILE A 291 -1.74 12.50 7.00
N VAL A 292 -1.84 11.24 7.40
CA VAL A 292 -1.84 10.85 8.83
C VAL A 292 -0.52 11.23 9.48
N ALA A 293 0.62 10.77 8.93
CA ALA A 293 1.93 11.05 9.50
C ALA A 293 2.24 12.55 9.56
N GLY A 294 1.93 13.29 8.47
CA GLY A 294 2.15 14.73 8.40
C GLY A 294 1.27 15.53 9.35
N ALA A 295 0.00 15.14 9.51
CA ALA A 295 -0.88 15.77 10.48
C ALA A 295 -0.39 15.56 11.92
N LEU A 296 -0.06 14.32 12.29
CA LEU A 296 0.42 14.01 13.64
C LEU A 296 1.78 14.65 13.94
N GLN A 297 2.65 14.77 12.95
CA GLN A 297 3.92 15.49 13.08
C GLN A 297 3.71 16.99 13.28
N ASP A 298 2.87 17.63 12.44
CA ASP A 298 2.63 19.08 12.50
C ASP A 298 1.92 19.52 13.80
N TRP A 299 1.11 18.65 14.39
CA TRP A 299 0.46 18.86 15.68
C TRP A 299 1.34 18.48 16.88
N ASP A 300 2.61 18.11 16.67
CA ASP A 300 3.50 17.58 17.73
C ASP A 300 2.84 16.43 18.53
N ARG A 301 1.97 15.64 17.85
CA ARG A 301 1.19 14.58 18.50
C ARG A 301 1.92 13.24 18.54
N ALA A 302 2.74 12.95 17.55
CA ALA A 302 3.48 11.71 17.44
C ALA A 302 4.93 11.97 17.01
N VAL A 303 5.82 11.08 17.43
CA VAL A 303 7.19 10.98 16.89
C VAL A 303 7.13 10.14 15.62
N ILE A 304 7.67 10.65 14.52
CA ILE A 304 7.74 9.94 13.25
C ILE A 304 9.11 9.26 13.14
N VAL A 305 9.13 7.94 12.93
CA VAL A 305 10.34 7.12 12.86
C VAL A 305 10.41 6.39 11.53
N GLY A 306 11.59 6.24 10.95
CA GLY A 306 11.84 5.46 9.75
C GLY A 306 12.57 6.22 8.68
N ARG A 307 12.08 6.22 7.44
CA ARG A 307 12.69 6.92 6.29
C ARG A 307 11.71 7.87 5.63
N ASN A 308 12.26 8.79 4.83
CA ASN A 308 11.46 9.73 4.06
C ASN A 308 10.34 9.02 3.29
N SER A 309 9.11 9.51 3.39
CA SER A 309 7.95 8.96 2.68
C SER A 309 8.06 9.09 1.15
N PHE A 310 7.09 8.61 0.42
CA PHE A 310 7.06 8.64 -1.04
C PHE A 310 7.03 10.06 -1.61
N GLY A 311 6.21 10.95 -1.04
CA GLY A 311 6.01 12.32 -1.52
C GLY A 311 4.90 12.43 -2.57
N LYS A 312 3.71 11.86 -2.31
CA LYS A 312 2.52 12.00 -3.15
C LYS A 312 1.51 12.94 -2.49
N GLY A 313 1.56 14.21 -2.85
CA GLY A 313 0.69 15.28 -2.34
C GLY A 313 -0.39 15.74 -3.32
N LEU A 314 -0.90 14.84 -4.16
CA LEU A 314 -1.89 15.13 -5.21
C LEU A 314 -3.22 14.44 -4.90
N VAL A 315 -4.31 15.21 -5.01
CA VAL A 315 -5.68 14.70 -4.93
C VAL A 315 -6.13 14.30 -6.31
N GLN A 316 -6.58 13.07 -6.44
CA GLN A 316 -7.03 12.49 -7.69
C GLN A 316 -8.54 12.25 -7.68
N ARG A 317 -9.17 12.38 -8.84
CA ARG A 317 -10.57 12.03 -9.06
C ARG A 317 -10.67 11.04 -10.21
N GLN A 318 -11.45 10.00 -10.00
CA GLN A 318 -11.83 9.07 -11.06
C GLN A 318 -13.05 9.60 -11.83
N ILE A 319 -12.97 9.61 -13.15
CA ILE A 319 -13.99 10.07 -14.06
C ILE A 319 -14.34 8.90 -14.98
N PRO A 320 -15.52 8.26 -14.83
CA PRO A 320 -15.95 7.17 -15.70
C PRO A 320 -16.12 7.63 -17.15
N LEU A 321 -15.73 6.81 -18.11
CA LEU A 321 -15.85 7.09 -19.54
C LEU A 321 -17.12 6.46 -20.19
N GLY A 322 -17.89 5.68 -19.42
CA GLY A 322 -19.19 5.17 -19.84
C GLY A 322 -19.17 3.74 -20.39
N ASP A 323 -18.01 3.19 -20.70
CA ASP A 323 -17.79 1.82 -21.19
C ASP A 323 -17.29 0.85 -20.10
N GLY A 324 -17.13 1.34 -18.88
CA GLY A 324 -16.56 0.63 -17.72
C GLY A 324 -15.13 1.02 -17.41
N SER A 325 -14.45 1.71 -18.33
CA SER A 325 -13.15 2.34 -18.10
C SER A 325 -13.29 3.70 -17.40
N ALA A 326 -12.17 4.24 -16.91
CA ALA A 326 -12.11 5.57 -16.32
C ALA A 326 -10.77 6.25 -16.57
N VAL A 327 -10.75 7.57 -16.40
CA VAL A 327 -9.51 8.31 -16.21
C VAL A 327 -9.41 8.77 -14.76
N ARG A 328 -8.26 8.59 -14.15
CA ARG A 328 -7.92 9.15 -12.85
C ARG A 328 -7.04 10.37 -13.07
N ILE A 329 -7.57 11.56 -12.75
CA ILE A 329 -6.91 12.84 -13.03
C ILE A 329 -6.61 13.56 -11.73
N THR A 330 -5.45 14.17 -11.65
CA THR A 330 -5.07 15.09 -10.57
C THR A 330 -5.89 16.37 -10.68
N VAL A 331 -6.61 16.71 -9.60
CA VAL A 331 -7.53 17.85 -9.55
C VAL A 331 -7.14 18.90 -8.50
N ALA A 332 -6.33 18.53 -7.49
CA ALA A 332 -5.87 19.42 -6.44
C ALA A 332 -4.53 18.95 -5.85
N ARG A 333 -3.90 19.82 -5.08
CA ARG A 333 -2.79 19.50 -4.17
C ARG A 333 -3.31 19.49 -2.75
N TYR A 334 -2.67 18.71 -1.88
CA TYR A 334 -2.96 18.80 -0.46
C TYR A 334 -1.78 19.30 0.35
N HIS A 335 -2.13 19.94 1.47
CA HIS A 335 -1.22 20.59 2.40
C HIS A 335 -1.42 20.00 3.79
N THR A 336 -0.35 19.79 4.50
CA THR A 336 -0.41 19.42 5.92
C THR A 336 -0.94 20.59 6.77
N PRO A 337 -1.26 20.41 8.06
CA PRO A 337 -1.76 21.47 8.92
C PRO A 337 -0.85 22.72 8.99
N SER A 338 0.47 22.55 8.93
CA SER A 338 1.44 23.66 8.90
C SER A 338 1.55 24.33 7.52
N GLY A 339 0.83 23.85 6.50
CA GLY A 339 0.87 24.38 5.14
C GLY A 339 1.92 23.77 4.23
N ARG A 340 2.63 22.73 4.66
CA ARG A 340 3.64 22.03 3.83
C ARG A 340 2.99 21.35 2.63
N VAL A 341 3.57 21.53 1.45
CA VAL A 341 3.31 20.71 0.27
C VAL A 341 4.27 19.53 0.31
N ILE A 342 3.73 18.32 0.34
CA ILE A 342 4.54 17.09 0.40
C ILE A 342 4.75 16.43 -0.96
N GLN A 343 4.17 16.99 -2.03
CA GLN A 343 4.39 16.48 -3.38
C GLN A 343 5.86 16.63 -3.79
N ARG A 344 6.48 15.53 -4.17
CA ARG A 344 7.79 15.52 -4.81
C ARG A 344 7.75 16.33 -6.11
N PRO A 345 8.79 17.13 -6.40
CA PRO A 345 8.92 17.79 -7.70
C PRO A 345 8.82 16.76 -8.84
N TYR A 346 8.14 17.13 -9.91
CA TYR A 346 8.05 16.38 -11.16
C TYR A 346 7.99 17.34 -12.33
N GLU A 347 8.42 16.88 -13.49
CA GLU A 347 8.23 17.57 -14.75
C GLU A 347 7.15 16.83 -15.54
N ASN A 348 6.26 17.59 -16.19
CA ASN A 348 5.21 17.03 -17.04
C ASN A 348 5.86 16.27 -18.21
N GLY A 349 5.33 15.09 -18.54
CA GLY A 349 5.88 14.23 -19.59
C GLY A 349 7.08 13.36 -19.17
N HIS A 350 7.58 13.48 -17.92
CA HIS A 350 8.74 12.75 -17.40
C HIS A 350 8.35 11.73 -16.33
N LYS A 351 7.27 11.00 -16.58
CA LYS A 351 6.73 10.00 -15.65
C LYS A 351 7.73 8.88 -15.35
N LYS A 352 8.46 8.42 -16.37
CA LYS A 352 9.42 7.33 -16.24
C LYS A 352 10.56 7.71 -15.30
N GLU A 353 11.16 8.87 -15.49
CA GLU A 353 12.25 9.39 -14.67
C GLU A 353 11.80 9.59 -13.21
N TYR A 354 10.55 10.03 -13.01
CA TYR A 354 9.98 10.19 -11.69
C TYR A 354 9.94 8.86 -10.89
N TYR A 355 9.56 7.75 -11.54
CA TYR A 355 9.53 6.43 -10.89
C TYR A 355 10.92 5.79 -10.81
N GLU A 356 11.79 5.98 -11.81
CA GLU A 356 13.19 5.51 -11.77
C GLU A 356 13.96 6.14 -10.61
N ALA A 357 13.79 7.43 -10.35
CA ALA A 357 14.35 8.10 -9.18
C ALA A 357 13.81 7.53 -7.85
N HIS A 358 12.58 7.02 -7.83
CA HIS A 358 12.06 6.31 -6.65
C HIS A 358 12.74 4.96 -6.46
N ILE A 359 12.86 4.18 -7.53
CA ILE A 359 13.56 2.88 -7.50
C ILE A 359 15.03 3.06 -7.09
N GLY A 360 15.71 4.07 -7.63
CA GLY A 360 17.09 4.39 -7.27
C GLY A 360 17.29 4.62 -5.76
N ARG A 361 16.31 5.24 -5.11
CA ARG A 361 16.32 5.43 -3.64
C ARG A 361 16.11 4.11 -2.88
N LEU A 362 15.21 3.26 -3.35
CA LEU A 362 14.97 1.94 -2.74
C LEU A 362 16.22 1.06 -2.82
N THR A 363 16.98 1.17 -3.91
CA THR A 363 18.17 0.36 -4.17
C THR A 363 19.48 1.01 -3.70
N GLY A 364 19.43 2.26 -3.19
CA GLY A 364 20.63 3.01 -2.81
C GLY A 364 21.51 3.44 -3.99
N THR A 365 21.00 3.36 -5.22
CA THR A 365 21.72 3.74 -6.45
C THR A 365 21.45 5.19 -6.90
N ASP A 366 20.59 5.91 -6.18
CA ASP A 366 20.31 7.32 -6.47
C ASP A 366 21.52 8.17 -6.06
N THR A 367 22.30 8.60 -7.05
CA THR A 367 23.46 9.48 -6.89
C THR A 367 23.07 10.97 -6.82
N ILE A 368 21.84 11.29 -7.15
CA ILE A 368 21.28 12.64 -6.97
C ILE A 368 20.66 12.65 -5.58
N SER A 369 21.44 12.99 -4.57
CA SER A 369 20.89 13.21 -3.24
C SER A 369 19.80 14.28 -3.36
N ALA A 370 18.53 13.88 -3.20
CA ALA A 370 17.40 14.80 -3.15
C ALA A 370 17.55 15.85 -2.03
N ASP A 371 18.56 15.69 -1.19
CA ASP A 371 18.98 16.60 -0.14
C ASP A 371 19.81 17.81 -0.67
N SER A 372 20.21 17.78 -1.95
CA SER A 372 20.88 18.93 -2.59
C SER A 372 19.94 20.06 -3.04
N VAL A 373 18.62 19.83 -3.02
CA VAL A 373 17.63 20.86 -3.33
C VAL A 373 17.23 21.56 -2.04
N GLU A 374 17.38 22.88 -1.99
CA GLU A 374 16.92 23.70 -0.86
C GLU A 374 15.41 23.49 -0.65
N ARG A 375 15.03 22.89 0.47
CA ARG A 375 13.65 22.56 0.81
C ARG A 375 13.08 23.65 1.72
N PRO A 376 11.84 24.09 1.49
CA PRO A 376 11.21 25.08 2.36
C PRO A 376 11.04 24.50 3.78
N VAL A 377 11.39 25.32 4.77
CA VAL A 377 11.27 24.99 6.19
C VAL A 377 9.96 25.55 6.72
N TYR A 378 9.26 24.76 7.49
CA TYR A 378 8.02 25.11 8.19
C TYR A 378 8.19 24.85 9.68
N GLU A 379 7.24 25.28 10.48
CA GLU A 379 7.21 25.03 11.92
C GLU A 379 5.98 24.21 12.28
N THR A 380 6.13 23.29 13.24
CA THR A 380 5.01 22.59 13.86
C THR A 380 4.13 23.54 14.67
N LEU A 381 2.89 23.15 14.95
CA LEU A 381 1.87 24.08 15.44
C LEU A 381 1.99 24.42 16.94
N HIS A 382 2.62 23.57 17.75
CA HIS A 382 2.72 23.78 19.18
C HIS A 382 4.15 24.08 19.65
N SER A 383 5.09 23.21 19.35
CA SER A 383 6.47 23.34 19.82
C SER A 383 7.36 24.16 18.86
N HIS A 384 6.83 24.57 17.69
CA HIS A 384 7.58 25.31 16.66
C HIS A 384 8.87 24.62 16.20
N ARG A 385 8.86 23.28 16.19
CA ARG A 385 9.97 22.49 15.63
C ARG A 385 10.04 22.71 14.13
N GLN A 386 11.25 22.72 13.60
CA GLN A 386 11.45 22.82 12.16
C GLN A 386 11.13 21.49 11.48
N VAL A 387 10.28 21.56 10.45
CA VAL A 387 9.91 20.43 9.58
C VAL A 387 10.07 20.84 8.11
N LEU A 388 10.50 19.88 7.30
CA LEU A 388 10.78 20.14 5.89
C LEU A 388 9.52 19.93 5.04
N GLY A 389 9.28 20.84 4.10
CA GLY A 389 8.29 20.71 3.03
C GLY A 389 8.96 20.35 1.69
N GLY A 390 8.22 20.49 0.57
CA GLY A 390 8.77 20.39 -0.78
C GLY A 390 9.19 18.97 -1.18
N GLY A 391 8.44 17.93 -0.79
CA GLY A 391 8.70 16.64 -1.40
C GLY A 391 8.40 15.37 -0.65
N ARG A 392 8.09 15.37 0.63
CA ARG A 392 7.78 14.14 1.43
C ARG A 392 7.64 14.48 2.91
N ILE A 393 7.14 13.54 3.71
CA ILE A 393 7.26 13.58 5.15
C ILE A 393 8.66 13.05 5.52
N SER A 394 9.46 13.91 6.16
CA SER A 394 10.74 13.50 6.74
C SER A 394 10.51 13.06 8.18
N PRO A 395 10.97 11.87 8.59
CA PRO A 395 10.80 11.42 9.96
C PRO A 395 11.60 12.29 10.94
N ASP A 396 11.17 12.31 12.20
CA ASP A 396 11.89 12.97 13.29
C ASP A 396 13.15 12.17 13.66
N ILE A 397 13.09 10.84 13.50
CA ILE A 397 14.22 9.92 13.63
C ILE A 397 14.39 9.13 12.34
N VAL A 398 15.48 9.40 11.64
CA VAL A 398 15.86 8.68 10.41
C VAL A 398 16.58 7.40 10.78
N ILE A 399 16.15 6.29 10.18
CA ILE A 399 16.79 4.98 10.29
C ILE A 399 17.40 4.63 8.94
N GLU A 400 18.71 4.61 8.86
CA GLU A 400 19.41 4.17 7.66
C GLU A 400 19.31 2.64 7.52
N PRO A 401 19.10 2.11 6.30
CA PRO A 401 18.96 0.67 6.11
C PRO A 401 20.27 -0.07 6.36
N ASP A 402 20.27 -1.06 7.24
CA ASP A 402 21.37 -2.03 7.29
C ASP A 402 21.21 -3.06 6.15
N THR A 403 21.99 -2.88 5.09
CA THR A 403 22.04 -3.80 3.95
C THR A 403 23.15 -4.82 4.05
N SER A 404 23.89 -4.87 5.16
CA SER A 404 25.08 -5.71 5.32
C SER A 404 24.82 -7.20 5.13
N GLN A 405 23.62 -7.67 5.48
CA GLN A 405 23.17 -9.04 5.33
C GLN A 405 22.39 -9.30 4.02
N ILE A 406 22.03 -8.28 3.26
CA ILE A 406 21.33 -8.42 1.98
C ILE A 406 22.36 -8.72 0.90
N THR A 407 22.26 -9.89 0.27
CA THR A 407 23.16 -10.35 -0.78
C THR A 407 22.41 -10.63 -2.07
N ASP A 408 23.10 -10.67 -3.21
CA ASP A 408 22.51 -11.05 -4.49
C ASP A 408 21.91 -12.46 -4.42
N TYR A 409 22.55 -13.40 -3.71
CA TYR A 409 21.99 -14.73 -3.46
C TYR A 409 20.62 -14.67 -2.77
N MET A 410 20.50 -13.86 -1.71
CA MET A 410 19.22 -13.69 -1.01
C MET A 410 18.15 -13.07 -1.91
N ILE A 411 18.51 -12.06 -2.70
CA ILE A 411 17.62 -11.42 -3.66
C ILE A 411 17.11 -12.44 -4.69
N ASP A 412 17.98 -13.26 -5.25
CA ASP A 412 17.63 -14.31 -6.21
C ASP A 412 16.72 -15.36 -5.59
N VAL A 413 17.01 -15.80 -4.36
CA VAL A 413 16.19 -16.73 -3.58
C VAL A 413 14.77 -16.19 -3.37
N MET A 414 14.65 -14.90 -3.02
CA MET A 414 13.36 -14.23 -2.86
C MET A 414 12.62 -14.12 -4.20
N ALA A 415 13.29 -13.65 -5.24
CA ALA A 415 12.70 -13.45 -6.58
C ALA A 415 12.17 -14.75 -7.19
N LYS A 416 12.84 -15.87 -6.92
CA LYS A 416 12.42 -17.21 -7.38
C LYS A 416 11.43 -17.92 -6.45
N GLY A 417 10.99 -17.27 -5.37
CA GLY A 417 9.96 -17.77 -4.46
C GLY A 417 10.38 -19.00 -3.64
N VAL A 418 11.68 -19.19 -3.41
CA VAL A 418 12.22 -20.36 -2.69
C VAL A 418 11.69 -20.43 -1.26
N TYR A 419 11.52 -19.29 -0.59
CA TYR A 419 10.95 -19.22 0.77
C TYR A 419 9.61 -19.93 0.87
N ASN A 420 8.68 -19.58 -0.01
CA ASN A 420 7.34 -20.15 0.01
C ASN A 420 7.36 -21.66 -0.27
N ASP A 421 8.14 -22.11 -1.25
CA ASP A 421 8.20 -23.52 -1.62
C ASP A 421 8.84 -24.36 -0.52
N PHE A 422 9.89 -23.83 0.14
CA PHE A 422 10.50 -24.51 1.27
C PHE A 422 9.51 -24.66 2.43
N ILE A 423 8.85 -23.56 2.81
CA ILE A 423 7.87 -23.58 3.91
C ILE A 423 6.73 -24.55 3.60
N MET A 424 6.18 -24.52 2.39
CA MET A 424 5.11 -25.42 2.00
C MET A 424 5.55 -26.89 2.05
N SER A 425 6.69 -27.20 1.42
CA SER A 425 7.25 -28.57 1.44
C SER A 425 7.54 -29.05 2.86
N TYR A 426 8.03 -28.16 3.72
CA TYR A 426 8.32 -28.46 5.11
C TYR A 426 7.03 -28.68 5.92
N MET A 427 6.05 -27.78 5.77
CA MET A 427 4.75 -27.91 6.44
C MET A 427 4.00 -29.16 6.03
N ASP A 428 4.00 -29.52 4.74
CA ASP A 428 3.39 -30.77 4.24
C ASP A 428 3.89 -32.02 5.01
N ARG A 429 5.15 -32.02 5.40
CA ARG A 429 5.78 -33.17 6.08
C ARG A 429 5.69 -33.09 7.60
N ASN A 430 5.60 -31.90 8.17
CA ASN A 430 5.86 -31.69 9.59
C ASN A 430 4.72 -30.97 10.34
N ARG A 431 3.63 -30.56 9.70
CA ARG A 431 2.55 -29.76 10.33
C ARG A 431 2.09 -30.34 11.65
N ALA A 432 1.65 -31.60 11.68
CA ALA A 432 1.15 -32.22 12.90
C ALA A 432 2.19 -32.27 14.03
N ARG A 433 3.47 -32.48 13.69
CA ARG A 433 4.57 -32.45 14.64
C ARG A 433 4.78 -31.05 15.20
N LEU A 434 4.76 -30.02 14.34
CA LEU A 434 4.93 -28.63 14.73
C LEU A 434 3.79 -28.14 15.63
N GLU A 435 2.55 -28.43 15.27
CA GLU A 435 1.36 -28.09 16.06
C GLU A 435 1.37 -28.75 17.44
N GLN A 436 1.86 -29.98 17.52
CA GLN A 436 2.03 -30.67 18.81
C GLN A 436 3.19 -30.10 19.62
N GLN A 437 4.30 -29.76 18.98
CA GLN A 437 5.51 -29.25 19.63
C GLN A 437 5.34 -27.78 20.08
N TYR A 438 4.61 -26.99 19.30
CA TYR A 438 4.39 -25.57 19.51
C TYR A 438 2.87 -25.28 19.53
N PRO A 439 2.20 -25.58 20.65
CA PRO A 439 0.75 -25.39 20.77
C PRO A 439 0.34 -23.91 20.81
N ASP A 440 1.26 -22.99 21.08
CA ASP A 440 1.09 -21.56 21.13
C ASP A 440 2.33 -20.82 20.60
N PHE A 441 2.15 -19.53 20.29
CA PHE A 441 3.23 -18.70 19.75
C PHE A 441 4.41 -18.58 20.73
N GLU A 442 4.15 -18.48 22.02
CA GLU A 442 5.19 -18.31 23.05
C GLU A 442 6.14 -19.52 23.10
N SER A 443 5.63 -20.73 22.90
CA SER A 443 6.44 -21.93 22.80
C SER A 443 7.24 -21.98 21.50
N PHE A 444 6.64 -21.51 20.40
CA PHE A 444 7.30 -21.38 19.10
C PHE A 444 8.42 -20.35 19.16
N ASP A 445 8.15 -19.16 19.66
CA ASP A 445 9.09 -18.04 19.72
C ASP A 445 10.36 -18.40 20.51
N ARG A 446 10.20 -19.20 21.57
CA ARG A 446 11.31 -19.65 22.42
C ARG A 446 12.07 -20.83 21.88
N GLY A 447 11.42 -21.70 21.11
CA GLY A 447 11.99 -23.03 20.83
C GLY A 447 12.13 -23.39 19.36
N PHE A 448 11.55 -22.61 18.44
CA PHE A 448 11.68 -22.93 17.00
C PHE A 448 13.03 -22.51 16.44
N SER A 449 13.69 -23.44 15.78
CA SER A 449 14.88 -23.17 14.99
C SER A 449 14.99 -24.19 13.85
N LEU A 450 15.55 -23.76 12.74
CA LEU A 450 15.88 -24.63 11.61
C LEU A 450 17.30 -25.19 11.82
N THR A 451 17.45 -26.50 11.64
CA THR A 451 18.72 -27.20 11.73
C THR A 451 19.62 -26.91 10.51
N ASP A 452 20.87 -27.28 10.60
CA ASP A 452 21.81 -27.15 9.47
C ASP A 452 21.38 -28.02 8.28
N GLU A 453 20.84 -29.21 8.53
CA GLU A 453 20.32 -30.11 7.50
C GLU A 453 19.12 -29.49 6.77
N GLU A 454 18.21 -28.86 7.50
CA GLU A 454 17.04 -28.18 6.94
C GLU A 454 17.45 -26.94 6.12
N MET A 455 18.46 -26.19 6.59
CA MET A 455 19.02 -25.07 5.83
C MET A 455 19.78 -25.55 4.57
N GLN A 456 20.40 -26.72 4.59
CA GLN A 456 20.98 -27.33 3.38
C GLN A 456 19.90 -27.77 2.40
N GLU A 457 18.72 -28.24 2.89
CA GLU A 457 17.57 -28.54 2.03
C GLU A 457 17.06 -27.26 1.34
N PHE A 458 16.98 -26.14 2.08
CA PHE A 458 16.65 -24.83 1.52
C PHE A 458 17.60 -24.41 0.39
N VAL A 459 18.91 -24.56 0.59
CA VAL A 459 19.93 -24.26 -0.43
C VAL A 459 19.76 -25.16 -1.66
N ARG A 460 19.56 -26.48 -1.48
CA ARG A 460 19.30 -27.39 -2.61
C ARG A 460 18.06 -26.99 -3.40
N MET A 461 16.99 -26.61 -2.71
CA MET A 461 15.77 -26.13 -3.37
C MET A 461 16.02 -24.86 -4.18
N ALA A 462 16.88 -23.96 -3.67
CA ALA A 462 17.31 -22.76 -4.41
C ALA A 462 18.08 -23.13 -5.69
N GLU A 463 18.99 -24.10 -5.61
CA GLU A 463 19.75 -24.62 -6.77
C GLU A 463 18.82 -25.25 -7.82
N ASP A 464 17.85 -26.07 -7.40
CA ASP A 464 16.84 -26.70 -8.26
C ASP A 464 16.00 -25.66 -9.01
N LYS A 465 15.79 -24.49 -8.41
CA LYS A 465 15.14 -23.33 -9.05
C LYS A 465 16.09 -22.45 -9.87
N GLY A 466 17.34 -22.87 -10.01
CA GLY A 466 18.35 -22.19 -10.80
C GLY A 466 18.91 -20.92 -10.14
N VAL A 467 18.89 -20.83 -8.82
CA VAL A 467 19.73 -19.89 -8.07
C VAL A 467 21.16 -20.42 -8.07
N LYS A 468 22.12 -19.61 -8.46
CA LYS A 468 23.52 -20.04 -8.40
C LYS A 468 23.97 -20.19 -6.96
N PRO A 469 24.57 -21.33 -6.58
CA PRO A 469 25.08 -21.50 -5.22
C PRO A 469 26.23 -20.52 -4.95
N ASP A 470 26.10 -19.78 -3.86
CA ASP A 470 27.14 -18.90 -3.32
C ASP A 470 27.13 -19.02 -1.79
N MET A 471 27.98 -19.92 -1.29
CA MET A 471 28.01 -20.24 0.14
C MET A 471 28.54 -19.12 1.01
N GLU A 472 29.36 -18.20 0.46
CA GLU A 472 29.84 -17.03 1.19
C GLU A 472 28.70 -16.00 1.37
N GLN A 473 27.98 -15.70 0.29
CA GLN A 473 26.80 -14.83 0.35
C GLN A 473 25.68 -15.44 1.21
N PHE A 474 25.43 -16.76 1.07
CA PHE A 474 24.48 -17.46 1.93
C PHE A 474 24.87 -17.36 3.41
N ALA A 475 26.14 -17.60 3.76
CA ALA A 475 26.59 -17.49 5.15
C ALA A 475 26.38 -16.09 5.73
N ARG A 476 26.59 -15.04 4.92
CA ARG A 476 26.34 -13.64 5.30
C ARG A 476 24.86 -13.33 5.51
N SER A 477 23.97 -13.86 4.66
CA SER A 477 22.51 -13.65 4.74
C SER A 477 21.79 -14.67 5.62
N ARG A 478 22.46 -15.69 6.12
CA ARG A 478 21.84 -16.84 6.79
C ARG A 478 20.95 -16.45 7.96
N SER A 479 21.41 -15.54 8.80
CA SER A 479 20.64 -15.08 9.96
C SER A 479 19.32 -14.48 9.52
N LEU A 480 19.36 -13.54 8.57
CA LEU A 480 18.18 -12.87 8.03
C LEU A 480 17.23 -13.86 7.33
N ILE A 481 17.78 -14.77 6.51
CA ILE A 481 16.98 -15.83 5.85
C ILE A 481 16.28 -16.70 6.89
N THR A 482 16.99 -17.13 7.94
CA THR A 482 16.41 -18.00 8.98
C THR A 482 15.33 -17.28 9.78
N THR A 483 15.55 -16.01 10.13
CA THR A 483 14.55 -15.20 10.85
C THR A 483 13.28 -15.00 10.00
N GLN A 484 13.42 -14.70 8.70
CA GLN A 484 12.30 -14.55 7.79
C GLN A 484 11.54 -15.87 7.60
N LEU A 485 12.24 -17.00 7.45
CA LEU A 485 11.61 -18.31 7.39
C LEU A 485 10.82 -18.60 8.67
N ALA A 486 11.41 -18.36 9.85
CA ALA A 486 10.73 -18.58 11.12
C ALA A 486 9.48 -17.69 11.28
N ALA A 487 9.54 -16.42 10.89
CA ALA A 487 8.37 -15.54 10.89
C ALA A 487 7.25 -16.05 9.97
N LEU A 488 7.60 -16.56 8.78
CA LEU A 488 6.64 -17.17 7.85
C LEU A 488 6.08 -18.49 8.39
N PHE A 489 6.85 -19.30 9.10
CA PHE A 489 6.33 -20.48 9.81
C PHE A 489 5.36 -20.08 10.92
N ALA A 490 5.66 -19.03 11.70
CA ALA A 490 4.74 -18.48 12.69
C ALA A 490 3.41 -18.04 12.06
N GLN A 491 3.47 -17.37 10.90
CA GLN A 491 2.27 -17.01 10.15
C GLN A 491 1.43 -18.23 9.76
N ARG A 492 2.06 -19.31 9.32
CA ARG A 492 1.38 -20.53 8.86
C ARG A 492 0.80 -21.40 9.97
N LEU A 493 1.44 -21.38 11.14
CA LEU A 493 0.98 -22.13 12.30
C LEU A 493 -0.09 -21.38 13.10
N PHE A 494 -0.03 -20.07 13.11
CA PHE A 494 -0.90 -19.23 13.93
C PHE A 494 -1.65 -18.17 13.11
N SER A 495 -1.08 -16.98 12.92
CA SER A 495 -1.70 -15.92 12.13
C SER A 495 -0.69 -14.85 11.66
N ALA A 496 -1.18 -13.85 10.91
CA ALA A 496 -0.38 -12.70 10.49
C ALA A 496 0.16 -11.89 11.69
N ASN A 497 -0.56 -11.84 12.82
CA ASN A 497 -0.05 -11.20 14.04
C ASN A 497 1.29 -11.81 14.47
N GLU A 498 1.39 -13.15 14.48
CA GLU A 498 2.57 -13.87 14.94
C GLU A 498 3.76 -13.70 14.00
N PHE A 499 3.52 -13.49 12.70
CA PHE A 499 4.57 -13.05 11.79
C PHE A 499 5.22 -11.75 12.29
N TYR A 500 4.42 -10.71 12.56
CA TYR A 500 4.93 -9.43 13.02
C TYR A 500 5.49 -9.49 14.44
N ARG A 501 4.88 -10.26 15.33
CA ARG A 501 5.41 -10.50 16.68
C ARG A 501 6.78 -11.16 16.65
N TYR A 502 7.07 -12.01 15.65
CA TYR A 502 8.36 -12.67 15.51
C TYR A 502 9.40 -11.78 14.84
N ILE A 503 9.04 -11.12 13.72
CA ILE A 503 10.00 -10.37 12.89
C ILE A 503 10.37 -9.01 13.49
N ASN A 504 9.39 -8.28 14.07
CA ASN A 504 9.58 -6.92 14.53
C ASN A 504 10.71 -6.75 15.57
N PRO A 505 10.79 -7.54 16.65
CA PRO A 505 11.85 -7.38 17.63
C PRO A 505 13.22 -7.89 17.17
N ARG A 506 13.32 -8.51 15.98
CA ARG A 506 14.55 -9.12 15.46
C ARG A 506 15.14 -8.40 14.26
N GLU A 507 14.30 -7.90 13.34
CA GLU A 507 14.74 -7.40 12.04
C GLU A 507 14.13 -6.03 11.68
N ASN A 508 13.13 -5.55 12.43
CA ASN A 508 12.49 -4.27 12.13
C ASN A 508 13.10 -3.15 12.99
N GLU A 509 14.13 -2.51 12.46
CA GLU A 509 14.84 -1.42 13.16
C GLU A 509 13.89 -0.24 13.50
N TYR A 510 12.87 0.03 12.67
CA TYR A 510 11.89 1.07 12.96
C TYR A 510 11.07 0.74 14.20
N PHE A 511 10.65 -0.53 14.31
CA PHE A 511 9.93 -1.03 15.46
C PHE A 511 10.79 -0.98 16.73
N MET A 512 12.02 -1.48 16.67
CA MET A 512 12.94 -1.49 17.82
C MET A 512 13.23 -0.06 18.32
N GLN A 513 13.42 0.89 17.38
CA GLN A 513 13.60 2.29 17.75
C GLN A 513 12.34 2.91 18.37
N ALA A 514 11.16 2.57 17.83
CA ALA A 514 9.89 3.03 18.37
C ALA A 514 9.65 2.50 19.78
N GLU A 515 9.91 1.21 19.99
CA GLU A 515 9.82 0.58 21.32
C GLU A 515 10.76 1.25 22.32
N GLU A 516 12.00 1.51 21.93
CA GLU A 516 12.99 2.21 22.76
C GLU A 516 12.53 3.63 23.13
N ILE A 517 11.96 4.39 22.19
CA ILE A 517 11.41 5.74 22.44
C ILE A 517 10.26 5.66 23.43
N LEU A 518 9.32 4.74 23.25
CA LEU A 518 8.13 4.62 24.09
C LEU A 518 8.47 4.14 25.49
N ASN A 519 9.42 3.22 25.64
CA ASN A 519 9.91 2.78 26.95
C ASN A 519 10.67 3.89 27.72
N ASN A 520 11.18 4.91 27.01
CA ASN A 520 11.93 6.03 27.58
C ASN A 520 11.28 7.38 27.20
N TRP A 521 9.95 7.44 27.18
CA TRP A 521 9.20 8.56 26.61
C TRP A 521 9.60 9.92 27.17
N ASP A 522 9.66 10.07 28.49
CA ASP A 522 9.98 11.36 29.14
C ASP A 522 11.36 11.90 28.75
N GLN A 523 12.31 11.02 28.47
CA GLN A 523 13.67 11.41 28.11
C GLN A 523 13.87 11.57 26.60
N LYS A 524 13.16 10.78 25.80
CA LYS A 524 13.34 10.72 24.34
C LYS A 524 12.15 11.32 23.60
N GLY A 525 10.97 10.71 23.72
CA GLY A 525 9.79 11.12 22.95
C GLY A 525 9.35 12.55 23.23
N ALA A 526 9.22 12.91 24.51
CA ALA A 526 8.86 14.26 24.93
C ALA A 526 9.89 15.30 24.46
N SER A 527 11.18 15.00 24.58
CA SER A 527 12.27 15.86 24.11
C SER A 527 12.23 16.07 22.58
N ILE A 528 11.96 15.01 21.80
CA ILE A 528 11.83 15.12 20.33
C ILE A 528 10.65 16.02 19.97
N LEU A 529 9.53 15.92 20.68
CA LEU A 529 8.35 16.77 20.47
C LEU A 529 8.46 18.17 21.04
N GLY A 530 9.60 18.54 21.69
CA GLY A 530 9.80 19.84 22.29
C GLY A 530 8.95 20.07 23.56
N ARG A 531 8.66 19.01 24.30
CA ARG A 531 7.84 19.01 25.53
C ARG A 531 8.68 18.80 26.79
#